data_6d9b868fbd8b2a52d4bde890e0c00296
#
_entry.id   6d9b868fbd8b2a52d4bde890e0c00296
#
_cell.length_a   1.000
_cell.length_b   1.000
_cell.length_c   1.000
_cell.angle_alpha   90.00
_cell.angle_beta   90.00
_cell.angle_gamma   90.00
#
_symmetry.space_group_name_H-M   'P 1'
#
loop_
_entity.id
_entity.type
_entity.pdbx_description
1 polymer ?
#
loop_
_entity_poly.entity_id
_entity_poly.type
_entity_poly.pdbx_seq_one_letter_code
_entity_poly.pdbx_strand_id
1 'polypeptide(L)'
;MDTTRLKDFFTGLQSRIVAELETFDGQAFRTDSWDRPEGGGGISRLIEEGNFFERGGVNFSHVTGKSLPASATAVRPQLAGRAWEAMGVSLVMHPRNPYCPTVHMNVRCFVASKEGEPDVWWFGGGMDMTPYYGQHEDVAHFHQTCKDALAPFGKDVYPKYKQWCDEYFFLKHRNEPRGVGGVFFDDLNEGSFGRCFELTQAVGNAFTQAYLPILAKRRETPYGERERDFQAYRRGRYVEFNLVWDRGTLFGLQSGGRTESILMSMPPIVKWRYDWHPEVGSPEAELYEVFLKPQDWAA
;
A
#
# COMPACT_ATOMS: atom_id res chain seq x y z
N MET A 1 -10.68 -7.23 -23.31
CA MET A 1 -9.64 -7.72 -22.35
C MET A 1 -10.21 -8.83 -21.48
N ASP A 2 -9.35 -9.76 -20.97
CA ASP A 2 -9.80 -10.83 -20.07
C ASP A 2 -9.75 -10.34 -18.60
N THR A 3 -10.79 -9.64 -18.18
CA THR A 3 -10.94 -9.12 -16.82
C THR A 3 -11.26 -10.21 -15.80
N THR A 4 -11.73 -11.40 -16.25
CA THR A 4 -11.92 -12.57 -15.38
C THR A 4 -10.58 -13.05 -14.83
N ARG A 5 -9.55 -13.15 -15.67
CA ARG A 5 -8.19 -13.53 -15.25
C ARG A 5 -7.59 -12.54 -14.25
N LEU A 6 -7.88 -11.24 -14.42
CA LEU A 6 -7.46 -10.22 -13.45
C LEU A 6 -8.13 -10.44 -12.08
N LYS A 7 -9.45 -10.66 -12.09
CA LYS A 7 -10.23 -10.90 -10.88
C LYS A 7 -9.74 -12.14 -10.14
N ASP A 8 -9.51 -13.24 -10.86
CA ASP A 8 -8.99 -14.48 -10.28
C ASP A 8 -7.62 -14.29 -9.63
N PHE A 9 -6.74 -13.53 -10.29
CA PHE A 9 -5.44 -13.20 -9.71
C PHE A 9 -5.58 -12.39 -8.42
N PHE A 10 -6.35 -11.29 -8.44
CA PHE A 10 -6.46 -10.40 -7.27
C PHE A 10 -7.16 -11.09 -6.08
N THR A 11 -8.20 -11.86 -6.31
CA THR A 11 -8.87 -12.64 -5.25
C THR A 11 -7.97 -13.75 -4.71
N GLY A 12 -7.22 -14.42 -5.57
CA GLY A 12 -6.22 -15.41 -5.18
C GLY A 12 -5.07 -14.78 -4.39
N LEU A 13 -4.60 -13.60 -4.80
CA LEU A 13 -3.57 -12.84 -4.08
C LEU A 13 -4.04 -12.45 -2.68
N GLN A 14 -5.24 -11.88 -2.55
CA GLN A 14 -5.83 -11.58 -1.24
C GLN A 14 -5.86 -12.81 -0.35
N SER A 15 -6.34 -13.94 -0.86
CA SER A 15 -6.50 -15.17 -0.08
C SER A 15 -5.16 -15.72 0.41
N ARG A 16 -4.12 -15.73 -0.45
CA ARG A 16 -2.77 -16.17 -0.07
C ARG A 16 -2.16 -15.26 1.00
N ILE A 17 -2.20 -13.96 0.80
CA ILE A 17 -1.66 -12.99 1.76
C ILE A 17 -2.36 -13.14 3.12
N VAL A 18 -3.69 -13.23 3.13
CA VAL A 18 -4.46 -13.38 4.38
C VAL A 18 -4.08 -14.68 5.08
N ALA A 19 -3.99 -15.81 4.39
CA ALA A 19 -3.62 -17.09 5.00
C ALA A 19 -2.23 -17.05 5.68
N GLU A 20 -1.25 -16.39 5.05
CA GLU A 20 0.09 -16.23 5.63
C GLU A 20 0.08 -15.28 6.84
N LEU A 21 -0.68 -14.17 6.78
CA LEU A 21 -0.83 -13.24 7.89
C LEU A 21 -1.60 -13.87 9.08
N GLU A 22 -2.63 -14.65 8.82
CA GLU A 22 -3.36 -15.43 9.84
C GLU A 22 -2.45 -16.47 10.52
N THR A 23 -1.63 -17.15 9.73
CA THR A 23 -0.64 -18.10 10.27
C THR A 23 0.39 -17.39 11.15
N PHE A 24 0.80 -16.18 10.76
CA PHE A 24 1.77 -15.40 11.52
C PHE A 24 1.18 -14.83 12.83
N ASP A 25 -0.04 -14.30 12.78
CA ASP A 25 -0.74 -13.71 13.94
C ASP A 25 -1.26 -14.77 14.90
N GLY A 26 -1.74 -15.90 14.38
CA GLY A 26 -2.44 -16.94 15.13
C GLY A 26 -3.94 -16.66 15.31
N GLN A 27 -4.49 -15.61 14.69
CA GLN A 27 -5.89 -15.24 14.72
C GLN A 27 -6.43 -15.07 13.30
N ALA A 28 -7.67 -15.53 13.07
CA ALA A 28 -8.34 -15.40 11.78
C ALA A 28 -8.79 -13.96 11.50
N PHE A 29 -8.72 -13.54 10.25
CA PHE A 29 -9.24 -12.26 9.79
C PHE A 29 -10.76 -12.32 9.62
N ARG A 30 -11.46 -11.30 10.10
CA ARG A 30 -12.87 -11.13 9.82
C ARG A 30 -13.09 -10.85 8.34
N THR A 31 -14.02 -11.54 7.72
CA THR A 31 -14.43 -11.30 6.33
C THR A 31 -15.68 -10.44 6.28
N ASP A 32 -15.66 -9.42 5.48
CA ASP A 32 -16.77 -8.54 5.20
C ASP A 32 -16.91 -8.37 3.67
N SER A 33 -17.90 -9.03 3.09
CA SER A 33 -18.24 -8.94 1.68
C SER A 33 -19.30 -7.87 1.47
N TRP A 34 -19.12 -7.05 0.46
CA TRP A 34 -20.00 -5.92 0.21
C TRP A 34 -20.26 -5.72 -1.30
N ASP A 35 -21.45 -5.26 -1.61
CA ASP A 35 -21.87 -4.86 -2.95
C ASP A 35 -22.00 -3.34 -3.04
N ARG A 36 -21.83 -2.82 -4.25
CA ARG A 36 -22.00 -1.41 -4.57
C ARG A 36 -23.23 -1.24 -5.48
N PRO A 37 -24.19 -0.37 -5.10
CA PRO A 37 -25.40 -0.17 -5.89
C PRO A 37 -25.14 0.25 -7.35
N GLU A 38 -24.08 1.02 -7.58
CA GLU A 38 -23.69 1.49 -8.91
C GLU A 38 -22.98 0.44 -9.76
N GLY A 39 -22.61 -0.68 -9.15
CA GLY A 39 -22.01 -1.84 -9.80
C GLY A 39 -20.70 -2.30 -9.15
N GLY A 40 -20.55 -3.60 -9.06
CA GLY A 40 -19.42 -4.25 -8.44
C GLY A 40 -19.53 -4.38 -6.93
N GLY A 41 -18.40 -4.58 -6.26
CA GLY A 41 -18.31 -4.79 -4.83
C GLY A 41 -16.89 -5.12 -4.38
N GLY A 42 -16.75 -5.78 -3.25
CA GLY A 42 -15.45 -6.20 -2.75
C GLY A 42 -15.53 -7.13 -1.56
N ILE A 43 -14.36 -7.52 -1.10
CA ILE A 43 -14.18 -8.38 0.09
C ILE A 43 -13.08 -7.72 0.95
N SER A 44 -13.49 -7.23 2.11
CA SER A 44 -12.55 -6.74 3.12
C SER A 44 -12.23 -7.86 4.10
N ARG A 45 -10.94 -8.17 4.24
CA ARG A 45 -10.43 -9.12 5.22
C ARG A 45 -9.64 -8.31 6.24
N LEU A 46 -10.10 -8.26 7.50
CA LEU A 46 -9.55 -7.34 8.49
C LEU A 46 -9.29 -8.04 9.82
N ILE A 47 -8.25 -7.55 10.51
CA ILE A 47 -7.91 -7.94 11.87
C ILE A 47 -7.89 -6.68 12.74
N GLU A 48 -8.49 -6.78 13.92
CA GLU A 48 -8.47 -5.77 14.97
C GLU A 48 -8.18 -6.49 16.28
N GLU A 49 -7.28 -5.92 17.08
CA GLU A 49 -6.83 -6.51 18.36
C GLU A 49 -6.31 -7.95 18.21
N GLY A 50 -5.60 -8.25 17.10
CA GLY A 50 -4.93 -9.53 16.90
C GLY A 50 -3.82 -9.78 17.91
N ASN A 51 -3.30 -11.01 17.95
CA ASN A 51 -2.22 -11.36 18.85
C ASN A 51 -0.94 -10.57 18.55
N PHE A 52 -0.67 -10.34 17.28
CA PHE A 52 0.50 -9.61 16.77
C PHE A 52 0.12 -8.31 16.07
N PHE A 53 -0.85 -8.34 15.14
CA PHE A 53 -1.33 -7.17 14.45
C PHE A 53 -2.38 -6.45 15.28
N GLU A 54 -2.08 -5.22 15.68
CA GLU A 54 -3.01 -4.39 16.43
C GLU A 54 -4.20 -3.97 15.56
N ARG A 55 -3.94 -3.69 14.29
CA ARG A 55 -4.96 -3.46 13.26
C ARG A 55 -4.38 -3.67 11.88
N GLY A 56 -5.22 -4.10 10.95
CA GLY A 56 -4.87 -4.18 9.55
C GLY A 56 -5.98 -4.75 8.70
N GLY A 57 -5.76 -4.73 7.41
CA GLY A 57 -6.69 -5.34 6.49
C GLY A 57 -6.12 -5.52 5.11
N VAL A 58 -6.67 -6.50 4.42
CA VAL A 58 -6.39 -6.82 3.01
C VAL A 58 -7.73 -6.71 2.27
N ASN A 59 -7.87 -5.68 1.45
CA ASN A 59 -9.10 -5.37 0.74
C ASN A 59 -8.98 -5.72 -0.73
N PHE A 60 -9.85 -6.56 -1.23
CA PHE A 60 -10.12 -6.72 -2.65
C PHE A 60 -11.32 -5.85 -3.03
N SER A 61 -11.21 -5.09 -4.11
CA SER A 61 -12.32 -4.36 -4.70
C SER A 61 -12.40 -4.61 -6.21
N HIS A 62 -13.61 -4.72 -6.74
CA HIS A 62 -13.91 -4.73 -8.16
C HIS A 62 -15.15 -3.86 -8.37
N VAL A 63 -14.96 -2.65 -8.80
CA VAL A 63 -16.02 -1.67 -9.00
C VAL A 63 -16.19 -1.35 -10.48
N THR A 64 -17.44 -1.14 -10.89
CA THR A 64 -17.79 -0.87 -12.29
C THR A 64 -18.67 0.38 -12.38
N GLY A 65 -18.72 0.98 -13.56
CA GLY A 65 -19.60 2.10 -13.83
C GLY A 65 -19.87 2.27 -15.32
N LYS A 66 -21.07 2.79 -15.65
CA LYS A 66 -21.48 3.02 -17.05
C LYS A 66 -20.79 4.21 -17.69
N SER A 67 -20.35 5.17 -16.88
CA SER A 67 -19.62 6.38 -17.31
C SER A 67 -18.78 6.92 -16.16
N LEU A 68 -17.72 7.63 -16.52
CA LEU A 68 -16.90 8.36 -15.55
C LEU A 68 -17.46 9.77 -15.29
N PRO A 69 -17.21 10.32 -14.08
CA PRO A 69 -17.57 11.72 -13.80
C PRO A 69 -16.91 12.72 -14.76
N ALA A 70 -17.57 13.87 -14.98
CA ALA A 70 -17.04 14.92 -15.85
C ALA A 70 -15.65 15.42 -15.40
N SER A 71 -15.37 15.43 -14.11
CA SER A 71 -14.03 15.79 -13.57
C SER A 71 -12.93 14.83 -14.03
N ALA A 72 -13.21 13.55 -14.12
CA ALA A 72 -12.25 12.54 -14.61
C ALA A 72 -12.05 12.64 -16.13
N THR A 73 -13.12 12.86 -16.88
CA THR A 73 -13.05 13.00 -18.35
C THR A 73 -12.48 14.34 -18.80
N ALA A 74 -12.55 15.39 -17.97
CA ALA A 74 -11.87 16.66 -18.25
C ALA A 74 -10.34 16.51 -18.25
N VAL A 75 -9.80 15.66 -17.36
CA VAL A 75 -8.35 15.37 -17.29
C VAL A 75 -7.94 14.31 -18.33
N ARG A 76 -8.86 13.38 -18.65
CA ARG A 76 -8.64 12.26 -19.59
C ARG A 76 -9.78 12.16 -20.60
N PRO A 77 -9.78 13.03 -21.64
CA PRO A 77 -10.88 13.07 -22.63
C PRO A 77 -11.16 11.73 -23.32
N GLN A 78 -10.14 10.90 -23.49
CA GLN A 78 -10.27 9.56 -24.10
C GLN A 78 -11.16 8.60 -23.30
N LEU A 79 -11.53 8.93 -22.06
CA LEU A 79 -12.42 8.12 -21.21
C LEU A 79 -13.91 8.53 -21.37
N ALA A 80 -14.20 9.60 -22.09
CA ALA A 80 -15.57 10.07 -22.24
C ALA A 80 -16.47 9.04 -22.92
N GLY A 81 -17.65 8.78 -22.32
CA GLY A 81 -18.64 7.86 -22.85
C GLY A 81 -18.24 6.38 -22.80
N ARG A 82 -17.22 6.02 -22.02
CA ARG A 82 -16.81 4.64 -21.80
C ARG A 82 -17.41 4.07 -20.52
N ALA A 83 -17.87 2.83 -20.60
CA ALA A 83 -18.04 2.01 -19.40
C ALA A 83 -16.67 1.67 -18.83
N TRP A 84 -16.57 1.48 -17.51
CA TRP A 84 -15.30 1.25 -16.87
C TRP A 84 -15.40 0.23 -15.74
N GLU A 85 -14.27 -0.40 -15.46
CA GLU A 85 -14.07 -1.22 -14.29
C GLU A 85 -12.68 -0.96 -13.69
N ALA A 86 -12.61 -0.99 -12.37
CA ALA A 86 -11.37 -0.91 -11.62
C ALA A 86 -11.34 -2.01 -10.59
N MET A 87 -10.23 -2.72 -10.50
CA MET A 87 -10.07 -3.79 -9.53
C MET A 87 -8.66 -3.84 -8.99
N GLY A 88 -8.53 -4.35 -7.77
CA GLY A 88 -7.22 -4.49 -7.14
C GLY A 88 -7.29 -5.01 -5.73
N VAL A 89 -6.10 -5.20 -5.16
CA VAL A 89 -5.88 -5.52 -3.76
C VAL A 89 -5.10 -4.38 -3.12
N SER A 90 -5.57 -3.93 -1.96
CA SER A 90 -4.89 -2.95 -1.11
C SER A 90 -4.80 -3.49 0.30
N LEU A 91 -3.66 -3.30 0.96
CA LEU A 91 -3.49 -3.72 2.34
C LEU A 91 -2.66 -2.71 3.14
N VAL A 92 -2.92 -2.67 4.43
CA VAL A 92 -2.09 -2.02 5.43
C VAL A 92 -2.08 -2.88 6.68
N MET A 93 -0.89 -3.08 7.27
CA MET A 93 -0.73 -3.82 8.52
C MET A 93 -0.03 -2.95 9.55
N HIS A 94 -0.61 -2.86 10.74
CA HIS A 94 -0.09 -2.13 11.90
C HIS A 94 0.25 -3.12 13.03
N PRO A 95 1.50 -3.59 13.13
CA PRO A 95 1.94 -4.44 14.25
C PRO A 95 1.87 -3.70 15.58
N ARG A 96 1.63 -4.45 16.66
CA ARG A 96 1.64 -3.92 18.03
C ARG A 96 3.05 -3.54 18.47
N ASN A 97 4.05 -4.38 18.17
CA ASN A 97 5.43 -4.13 18.54
C ASN A 97 6.02 -2.95 17.74
N PRO A 98 6.54 -1.89 18.37
CA PRO A 98 7.11 -0.73 17.70
C PRO A 98 8.35 -1.01 16.83
N TYR A 99 9.04 -2.12 17.07
CA TYR A 99 10.17 -2.54 16.24
C TYR A 99 9.74 -3.27 14.96
N CYS A 100 8.46 -3.59 14.83
CA CYS A 100 7.88 -4.14 13.62
C CYS A 100 7.24 -3.00 12.81
N PRO A 101 7.68 -2.78 11.57
CA PRO A 101 7.20 -1.66 10.78
C PRO A 101 5.74 -1.82 10.32
N THR A 102 5.06 -0.71 10.13
CA THR A 102 3.84 -0.65 9.31
C THR A 102 4.23 -0.89 7.84
N VAL A 103 3.37 -1.58 7.11
CA VAL A 103 3.55 -1.84 5.68
C VAL A 103 2.27 -1.52 4.93
N HIS A 104 2.43 -1.05 3.71
CA HIS A 104 1.37 -0.86 2.74
C HIS A 104 1.72 -1.60 1.45
N MET A 105 0.73 -2.16 0.78
CA MET A 105 0.82 -2.65 -0.60
C MET A 105 -0.49 -2.37 -1.32
N ASN A 106 -0.38 -1.98 -2.57
CA ASN A 106 -1.51 -1.87 -3.49
C ASN A 106 -1.10 -2.39 -4.86
N VAL A 107 -1.97 -3.16 -5.49
CA VAL A 107 -1.85 -3.55 -6.91
C VAL A 107 -3.24 -3.47 -7.54
N ARG A 108 -3.36 -2.76 -8.67
CA ARG A 108 -4.64 -2.44 -9.27
C ARG A 108 -4.59 -2.40 -10.79
N CYS A 109 -5.74 -2.56 -11.42
CA CYS A 109 -5.97 -2.39 -12.84
C CYS A 109 -7.22 -1.54 -13.07
N PHE A 110 -7.16 -0.66 -14.05
CA PHE A 110 -8.29 0.10 -14.57
C PHE A 110 -8.48 -0.24 -16.05
N VAL A 111 -9.72 -0.44 -16.47
CA VAL A 111 -10.10 -0.66 -17.86
C VAL A 111 -11.33 0.18 -18.18
N ALA A 112 -11.33 0.84 -19.33
CA ALA A 112 -12.47 1.57 -19.86
C ALA A 112 -12.73 1.18 -21.30
N SER A 113 -13.95 0.70 -21.58
CA SER A 113 -14.36 0.10 -22.85
C SER A 113 -15.51 0.88 -23.50
N LYS A 114 -15.49 0.91 -24.81
CA LYS A 114 -16.58 1.44 -25.64
C LYS A 114 -16.67 0.60 -26.91
N GLU A 115 -17.88 0.25 -27.29
CA GLU A 115 -18.13 -0.55 -28.49
C GLU A 115 -17.52 0.10 -29.74
N GLY A 116 -16.78 -0.71 -30.51
CA GLY A 116 -16.09 -0.24 -31.72
C GLY A 116 -14.81 0.55 -31.52
N GLU A 117 -14.39 0.78 -30.28
CA GLU A 117 -13.14 1.49 -29.96
C GLU A 117 -12.17 0.60 -29.16
N PRO A 118 -10.83 0.78 -29.29
CA PRO A 118 -9.87 0.09 -28.44
C PRO A 118 -10.10 0.42 -26.96
N ASP A 119 -9.89 -0.57 -26.08
CA ASP A 119 -9.93 -0.37 -24.64
C ASP A 119 -8.82 0.60 -24.18
N VAL A 120 -9.15 1.44 -23.21
CA VAL A 120 -8.18 2.26 -22.47
C VAL A 120 -7.92 1.59 -21.13
N TRP A 121 -6.69 1.32 -20.82
CA TRP A 121 -6.33 0.60 -19.60
C TRP A 121 -5.00 1.06 -19.03
N TRP A 122 -4.80 0.83 -17.74
CA TRP A 122 -3.50 0.95 -17.07
C TRP A 122 -3.49 0.15 -15.78
N PHE A 123 -2.28 -0.14 -15.33
CA PHE A 123 -2.01 -0.71 -14.03
C PHE A 123 -1.41 0.33 -13.09
N GLY A 124 -1.56 0.12 -11.80
CA GLY A 124 -0.88 0.88 -10.76
C GLY A 124 -0.60 -0.01 -9.58
N GLY A 125 0.36 0.36 -8.76
CA GLY A 125 0.68 -0.41 -7.58
C GLY A 125 1.95 0.03 -6.90
N GLY A 126 2.35 -0.78 -5.95
CA GLY A 126 3.55 -0.60 -5.15
C GLY A 126 3.43 -1.23 -3.79
N MET A 127 4.53 -1.21 -3.06
CA MET A 127 4.59 -1.52 -1.63
C MET A 127 5.65 -0.66 -0.98
N ASP A 128 5.37 -0.20 0.24
CA ASP A 128 6.27 0.64 1.02
C ASP A 128 6.22 0.32 2.51
N MET A 129 7.32 0.59 3.19
CA MET A 129 7.51 0.25 4.59
C MET A 129 7.72 1.50 5.45
N THR A 130 7.06 1.53 6.61
CA THR A 130 7.11 2.65 7.55
C THR A 130 7.59 2.14 8.92
N PRO A 131 8.90 2.12 9.18
CA PRO A 131 9.44 1.79 10.49
C PRO A 131 9.27 2.96 11.46
N TYR A 132 9.29 2.62 12.75
CA TYR A 132 9.37 3.58 13.86
C TYR A 132 10.78 3.57 14.46
N TYR A 133 11.35 2.39 14.57
CA TYR A 133 12.75 2.14 14.91
C TYR A 133 13.39 1.37 13.75
N GLY A 134 14.10 2.10 12.90
CA GLY A 134 14.68 1.53 11.68
C GLY A 134 15.82 0.55 11.98
N GLN A 135 15.95 -0.44 11.11
CA GLN A 135 17.07 -1.38 11.09
C GLN A 135 17.58 -1.51 9.67
N HIS A 136 18.85 -1.23 9.43
CA HIS A 136 19.43 -1.24 8.08
C HIS A 136 19.18 -2.55 7.33
N GLU A 137 19.38 -3.68 7.99
CA GLU A 137 19.17 -5.00 7.40
C GLU A 137 17.72 -5.28 6.98
N ASP A 138 16.75 -4.76 7.73
CA ASP A 138 15.32 -4.93 7.42
C ASP A 138 14.95 -4.08 6.20
N VAL A 139 15.44 -2.85 6.15
CA VAL A 139 15.20 -1.94 5.02
C VAL A 139 15.90 -2.47 3.77
N ALA A 140 17.15 -2.92 3.88
CA ALA A 140 17.89 -3.53 2.78
C ALA A 140 17.18 -4.78 2.25
N HIS A 141 16.70 -5.67 3.13
CA HIS A 141 15.93 -6.85 2.74
C HIS A 141 14.64 -6.49 1.99
N PHE A 142 13.88 -5.53 2.49
CA PHE A 142 12.63 -5.08 1.86
C PHE A 142 12.89 -4.53 0.45
N HIS A 143 13.85 -3.65 0.31
CA HIS A 143 14.22 -3.04 -0.96
C HIS A 143 14.87 -4.05 -1.94
N GLN A 144 15.68 -4.99 -1.44
CA GLN A 144 16.24 -6.05 -2.27
C GLN A 144 15.15 -6.96 -2.83
N THR A 145 14.15 -7.31 -2.01
CA THR A 145 13.00 -8.10 -2.49
C THR A 145 12.21 -7.35 -3.56
N CYS A 146 12.02 -6.03 -3.40
CA CYS A 146 11.40 -5.19 -4.44
C CYS A 146 12.22 -5.18 -5.74
N LYS A 147 13.54 -5.05 -5.63
CA LYS A 147 14.48 -5.04 -6.77
C LYS A 147 14.46 -6.38 -7.51
N ASP A 148 14.50 -7.49 -6.79
CA ASP A 148 14.47 -8.83 -7.34
C ASP A 148 13.16 -9.12 -8.08
N ALA A 149 12.01 -8.71 -7.50
CA ALA A 149 10.70 -8.85 -8.14
C ALA A 149 10.60 -8.08 -9.46
N LEU A 150 11.28 -6.95 -9.58
CA LEU A 150 11.26 -6.10 -10.77
C LEU A 150 12.40 -6.40 -11.77
N ALA A 151 13.42 -7.16 -11.38
CA ALA A 151 14.57 -7.48 -12.23
C ALA A 151 14.21 -8.08 -13.61
N PRO A 152 13.19 -8.97 -13.75
CA PRO A 152 12.79 -9.50 -15.06
C PRO A 152 12.24 -8.45 -16.03
N PHE A 153 11.86 -7.26 -15.55
CA PHE A 153 11.27 -6.20 -16.35
C PHE A 153 12.28 -5.17 -16.86
N GLY A 154 13.48 -5.18 -16.31
CA GLY A 154 14.60 -4.32 -16.74
C GLY A 154 15.34 -3.71 -15.55
N LYS A 155 16.65 -3.47 -15.74
CA LYS A 155 17.54 -2.96 -14.68
C LYS A 155 17.15 -1.57 -14.14
N ASP A 156 16.50 -0.76 -14.96
CA ASP A 156 16.14 0.62 -14.63
C ASP A 156 14.72 0.74 -14.01
N VAL A 157 13.96 -0.38 -13.93
CA VAL A 157 12.57 -0.39 -13.44
C VAL A 157 12.53 -0.15 -11.94
N TYR A 158 13.34 -0.87 -11.15
CA TYR A 158 13.39 -0.67 -9.71
C TYR A 158 13.84 0.75 -9.33
N PRO A 159 14.96 1.31 -9.83
CA PRO A 159 15.36 2.69 -9.52
C PRO A 159 14.27 3.71 -9.85
N LYS A 160 13.62 3.59 -11.02
CA LYS A 160 12.51 4.46 -11.45
C LYS A 160 11.34 4.43 -10.45
N TYR A 161 10.90 3.23 -10.05
CA TYR A 161 9.75 3.09 -9.17
C TYR A 161 10.07 3.34 -7.70
N LYS A 162 11.31 3.14 -7.29
CA LYS A 162 11.81 3.53 -5.97
C LYS A 162 11.82 5.05 -5.83
N GLN A 163 12.37 5.77 -6.79
CA GLN A 163 12.35 7.24 -6.79
C GLN A 163 10.90 7.77 -6.78
N TRP A 164 10.02 7.19 -7.59
CA TRP A 164 8.61 7.61 -7.63
C TRP A 164 7.90 7.34 -6.29
N CYS A 165 8.24 6.24 -5.62
CA CYS A 165 7.75 5.93 -4.27
C CYS A 165 8.18 7.00 -3.25
N ASP A 166 9.45 7.41 -3.25
CA ASP A 166 9.97 8.44 -2.36
C ASP A 166 9.26 9.80 -2.58
N GLU A 167 9.02 10.15 -3.85
CA GLU A 167 8.32 11.39 -4.22
C GLU A 167 6.83 11.35 -3.86
N TYR A 168 6.17 10.20 -4.05
CA TYR A 168 4.74 10.05 -3.79
C TYR A 168 4.42 10.06 -2.30
N PHE A 169 5.16 9.30 -1.49
CA PHE A 169 4.92 9.15 -0.05
C PHE A 169 5.64 10.22 0.78
N PHE A 170 5.74 11.43 0.27
CA PHE A 170 6.35 12.57 0.94
C PHE A 170 5.31 13.49 1.57
N LEU A 171 5.42 13.76 2.87
CA LEU A 171 4.57 14.70 3.60
C LEU A 171 5.08 16.13 3.39
N LYS A 172 4.52 16.83 2.43
CA LYS A 172 4.98 18.18 2.04
C LYS A 172 4.94 19.19 3.19
N HIS A 173 3.91 19.14 4.03
CA HIS A 173 3.72 20.04 5.17
C HIS A 173 4.63 19.70 6.36
N ARG A 174 5.29 18.55 6.37
CA ARG A 174 6.29 18.13 7.36
C ARG A 174 7.70 18.17 6.81
N ASN A 175 7.86 18.27 5.50
CA ASN A 175 9.13 18.15 4.79
C ASN A 175 9.87 16.84 5.14
N GLU A 176 9.12 15.73 5.20
CA GLU A 176 9.67 14.39 5.52
C GLU A 176 8.97 13.27 4.73
N PRO A 177 9.66 12.17 4.43
CA PRO A 177 9.03 10.97 3.91
C PRO A 177 8.11 10.30 4.95
N ARG A 178 7.10 9.56 4.48
CA ARG A 178 6.24 8.75 5.35
C ARG A 178 7.00 7.60 6.02
N GLY A 179 7.92 6.99 5.28
CA GLY A 179 8.75 5.87 5.72
C GLY A 179 10.03 5.76 4.90
N VAL A 180 10.55 4.55 4.79
CA VAL A 180 11.80 4.24 4.05
C VAL A 180 11.57 4.00 2.56
N GLY A 181 10.33 4.13 2.08
CA GLY A 181 9.97 3.89 0.70
C GLY A 181 9.77 2.40 0.37
N GLY A 182 10.03 2.08 -0.85
CA GLY A 182 9.81 0.80 -1.50
C GLY A 182 9.68 1.02 -3.00
N VAL A 183 8.58 0.61 -3.62
CA VAL A 183 8.30 0.84 -5.04
C VAL A 183 6.88 1.35 -5.25
N PHE A 184 6.72 2.27 -6.21
CA PHE A 184 5.43 2.80 -6.62
C PHE A 184 5.40 3.05 -8.13
N PHE A 185 4.30 2.66 -8.76
CA PHE A 185 4.01 2.95 -10.16
C PHE A 185 2.52 3.24 -10.36
N ASP A 186 2.22 4.10 -11.31
CA ASP A 186 0.86 4.45 -11.70
C ASP A 186 0.80 4.63 -13.22
N ASP A 187 -0.42 4.59 -13.79
CA ASP A 187 -0.63 4.75 -15.23
C ASP A 187 0.25 3.82 -16.11
N LEU A 188 0.63 2.66 -15.59
CA LEU A 188 1.47 1.72 -16.30
C LEU A 188 0.69 1.07 -17.46
N ASN A 189 1.02 1.46 -18.69
CA ASN A 189 0.47 0.90 -19.93
C ASN A 189 1.52 0.79 -21.05
N GLU A 190 2.81 0.84 -20.68
CA GLU A 190 3.93 0.75 -21.61
C GLU A 190 4.12 -0.69 -22.10
N GLY A 191 4.12 -0.90 -23.41
CA GLY A 191 4.26 -2.23 -24.03
C GLY A 191 2.93 -2.96 -24.15
N SER A 192 2.86 -4.20 -23.68
CA SER A 192 1.63 -5.01 -23.75
C SER A 192 0.90 -5.09 -22.40
N PHE A 193 -0.42 -5.29 -22.47
CA PHE A 193 -1.24 -5.56 -21.29
C PHE A 193 -0.70 -6.74 -20.46
N GLY A 194 -0.31 -7.84 -21.13
CA GLY A 194 0.25 -9.01 -20.46
C GLY A 194 1.52 -8.68 -19.67
N ARG A 195 2.45 -7.92 -20.25
CA ARG A 195 3.70 -7.53 -19.56
C ARG A 195 3.45 -6.61 -18.37
N CYS A 196 2.54 -5.65 -18.51
CA CYS A 196 2.16 -4.78 -17.38
C CYS A 196 1.46 -5.58 -16.27
N PHE A 197 0.65 -6.55 -16.64
CA PHE A 197 0.02 -7.47 -15.69
C PHE A 197 1.03 -8.36 -14.98
N GLU A 198 2.00 -8.95 -15.70
CA GLU A 198 3.09 -9.73 -15.12
C GLU A 198 3.92 -8.93 -14.12
N LEU A 199 4.24 -7.66 -14.43
CA LEU A 199 4.93 -6.76 -13.50
C LEU A 199 4.09 -6.52 -12.24
N THR A 200 2.80 -6.25 -12.41
CA THR A 200 1.86 -6.05 -11.30
C THR A 200 1.74 -7.30 -10.43
N GLN A 201 1.72 -8.48 -11.05
CA GLN A 201 1.72 -9.77 -10.35
C GLN A 201 3.03 -9.99 -9.58
N ALA A 202 4.18 -9.65 -10.16
CA ALA A 202 5.47 -9.80 -9.50
C ALA A 202 5.55 -8.98 -8.21
N VAL A 203 5.10 -7.71 -8.25
CA VAL A 203 5.06 -6.85 -7.07
C VAL A 203 4.11 -7.42 -6.00
N GLY A 204 2.87 -7.78 -6.37
CA GLY A 204 1.91 -8.34 -5.43
C GLY A 204 2.38 -9.65 -4.78
N ASN A 205 2.97 -10.56 -5.58
CA ASN A 205 3.45 -11.85 -5.10
C ASN A 205 4.69 -11.75 -4.20
N ALA A 206 5.50 -10.69 -4.33
CA ALA A 206 6.68 -10.48 -3.51
C ALA A 206 6.37 -9.98 -2.09
N PHE A 207 5.14 -9.54 -1.81
CA PHE A 207 4.79 -8.86 -0.57
C PHE A 207 5.14 -9.64 0.69
N THR A 208 4.69 -10.89 0.80
CA THR A 208 4.92 -11.69 2.01
C THR A 208 6.40 -12.03 2.21
N GLN A 209 7.14 -12.24 1.13
CA GLN A 209 8.58 -12.45 1.16
C GLN A 209 9.34 -11.19 1.60
N ALA A 210 8.85 -10.00 1.23
CA ALA A 210 9.45 -8.74 1.66
C ALA A 210 9.18 -8.44 3.13
N TYR A 211 8.02 -8.82 3.67
CA TYR A 211 7.56 -8.34 4.97
C TYR A 211 7.68 -9.35 6.11
N LEU A 212 7.22 -10.61 5.93
CA LEU A 212 7.16 -11.59 7.03
C LEU A 212 8.52 -11.94 7.65
N PRO A 213 9.64 -12.03 6.92
CA PRO A 213 10.95 -12.27 7.53
C PRO A 213 11.38 -11.17 8.49
N ILE A 214 11.04 -9.89 8.19
CA ILE A 214 11.29 -8.74 9.07
C ILE A 214 10.50 -8.90 10.37
N LEU A 215 9.20 -9.21 10.25
CA LEU A 215 8.35 -9.42 11.42
C LEU A 215 8.83 -10.58 12.29
N ALA A 216 9.18 -11.71 11.67
CA ALA A 216 9.70 -12.89 12.40
C ALA A 216 10.95 -12.56 13.20
N LYS A 217 11.83 -11.70 12.66
CA LYS A 217 13.05 -11.27 13.31
C LYS A 217 12.80 -10.28 14.46
N ARG A 218 11.77 -9.43 14.35
CA ARG A 218 11.53 -8.33 15.30
C ARG A 218 10.42 -8.60 16.32
N ARG A 219 9.59 -9.62 16.13
CA ARG A 219 8.39 -9.85 16.93
C ARG A 219 8.64 -9.99 18.44
N GLU A 220 9.78 -10.52 18.82
CA GLU A 220 10.15 -10.74 20.23
C GLU A 220 11.06 -9.61 20.78
N THR A 221 11.30 -8.53 20.03
CA THR A 221 12.10 -7.40 20.51
C THR A 221 11.38 -6.73 21.68
N PRO A 222 12.01 -6.65 22.87
CA PRO A 222 11.38 -6.02 24.03
C PRO A 222 11.13 -4.53 23.79
N TYR A 223 10.00 -4.03 24.27
CA TYR A 223 9.63 -2.62 24.20
C TYR A 223 8.81 -2.20 25.43
N GLY A 224 8.78 -0.90 25.70
CA GLY A 224 8.01 -0.31 26.78
C GLY A 224 7.12 0.83 26.33
N GLU A 225 6.69 1.64 27.31
CA GLU A 225 5.79 2.79 27.05
C GLU A 225 6.44 3.84 26.15
N ARG A 226 7.76 4.03 26.24
CA ARG A 226 8.50 4.98 25.41
C ARG A 226 8.36 4.65 23.92
N GLU A 227 8.62 3.40 23.57
CA GLU A 227 8.56 2.92 22.19
C GLU A 227 7.13 2.96 21.66
N ARG A 228 6.16 2.57 22.47
CA ARG A 228 4.72 2.63 22.11
C ARG A 228 4.25 4.06 21.90
N ASP A 229 4.68 4.97 22.75
CA ASP A 229 4.34 6.37 22.64
C ASP A 229 4.93 7.04 21.39
N PHE A 230 6.18 6.71 21.04
CA PHE A 230 6.79 7.17 19.80
C PHE A 230 6.11 6.55 18.57
N GLN A 231 5.79 5.25 18.60
CA GLN A 231 4.99 4.61 17.54
C GLN A 231 3.67 5.36 17.31
N ALA A 232 2.91 5.65 18.36
CA ALA A 232 1.65 6.37 18.26
C ALA A 232 1.84 7.78 17.66
N TYR A 233 2.91 8.48 18.04
CA TYR A 233 3.27 9.78 17.48
C TYR A 233 3.61 9.67 15.97
N ARG A 234 4.41 8.69 15.57
CA ARG A 234 4.75 8.48 14.15
C ARG A 234 3.56 8.00 13.32
N ARG A 235 2.65 7.23 13.90
CA ARG A 235 1.37 6.86 13.26
C ARG A 235 0.51 8.08 12.93
N GLY A 236 0.66 9.18 13.66
CA GLY A 236 0.05 10.47 13.29
C GLY A 236 0.51 10.94 11.91
N ARG A 237 1.80 10.80 11.56
CA ARG A 237 2.32 11.12 10.21
C ARG A 237 1.71 10.24 9.13
N TYR A 238 1.52 8.95 9.42
CA TYR A 238 0.85 8.01 8.53
C TYR A 238 -0.60 8.46 8.22
N VAL A 239 -1.35 8.86 9.24
CA VAL A 239 -2.72 9.38 9.10
C VAL A 239 -2.73 10.69 8.32
N GLU A 240 -1.82 11.62 8.62
CA GLU A 240 -1.70 12.88 7.88
C GLU A 240 -1.50 12.64 6.38
N PHE A 241 -0.61 11.71 6.01
CA PHE A 241 -0.41 11.39 4.59
C PHE A 241 -1.69 10.85 3.95
N ASN A 242 -2.29 9.83 4.55
CA ASN A 242 -3.44 9.15 3.96
C ASN A 242 -4.67 10.05 3.83
N LEU A 243 -4.93 10.93 4.80
CA LEU A 243 -6.11 11.80 4.77
C LEU A 243 -5.91 13.11 4.01
N VAL A 244 -4.65 13.57 3.84
CA VAL A 244 -4.38 14.88 3.23
C VAL A 244 -3.76 14.75 1.83
N TRP A 245 -2.92 13.74 1.60
CA TRP A 245 -2.11 13.66 0.39
C TRP A 245 -2.38 12.43 -0.47
N ASP A 246 -2.91 11.33 0.10
CA ASP A 246 -3.14 10.12 -0.68
C ASP A 246 -4.31 10.29 -1.65
N ARG A 247 -3.97 10.30 -2.94
CA ARG A 247 -4.96 10.47 -4.02
C ARG A 247 -6.03 9.38 -4.02
N GLY A 248 -5.65 8.15 -3.67
CA GLY A 248 -6.57 7.01 -3.61
C GLY A 248 -7.59 7.15 -2.49
N THR A 249 -7.16 7.51 -1.29
CA THR A 249 -8.02 7.76 -0.13
C THR A 249 -8.96 8.93 -0.39
N LEU A 250 -8.42 10.06 -0.86
CA LEU A 250 -9.21 11.25 -1.17
C LEU A 250 -10.28 10.96 -2.23
N PHE A 251 -9.89 10.33 -3.33
CA PHE A 251 -10.83 9.94 -4.38
C PHE A 251 -11.91 8.98 -3.86
N GLY A 252 -11.51 7.96 -3.10
CA GLY A 252 -12.45 6.99 -2.55
C GLY A 252 -13.50 7.63 -1.64
N LEU A 253 -13.08 8.51 -0.72
CA LEU A 253 -14.00 9.21 0.20
C LEU A 253 -14.90 10.20 -0.55
N GLN A 254 -14.38 10.93 -1.53
CA GLN A 254 -15.13 11.94 -2.29
C GLN A 254 -16.08 11.31 -3.32
N SER A 255 -15.79 10.13 -3.82
CA SER A 255 -16.63 9.43 -4.82
C SER A 255 -17.68 8.48 -4.22
N GLY A 256 -17.89 8.54 -2.90
CA GLY A 256 -18.85 7.65 -2.22
C GLY A 256 -18.37 6.21 -2.09
N GLY A 257 -17.06 5.98 -2.07
CA GLY A 257 -16.46 4.69 -1.78
C GLY A 257 -16.82 4.22 -0.37
N ARG A 258 -16.72 2.91 -0.12
CA ARG A 258 -17.05 2.33 1.18
C ARG A 258 -16.08 2.81 2.26
N THR A 259 -16.52 3.73 3.11
CA THR A 259 -15.71 4.39 4.14
C THR A 259 -14.99 3.37 5.04
N GLU A 260 -15.68 2.33 5.51
CA GLU A 260 -15.11 1.30 6.38
C GLU A 260 -13.94 0.56 5.73
N SER A 261 -14.05 0.25 4.43
CA SER A 261 -12.98 -0.41 3.66
C SER A 261 -11.80 0.52 3.35
N ILE A 262 -12.04 1.83 3.26
CA ILE A 262 -11.00 2.83 3.06
C ILE A 262 -10.26 3.09 4.38
N LEU A 263 -11.00 3.35 5.46
CA LEU A 263 -10.42 3.73 6.76
C LEU A 263 -9.90 2.53 7.58
N MET A 264 -10.09 1.28 7.11
CA MET A 264 -9.43 0.13 7.72
C MET A 264 -7.91 0.22 7.68
N SER A 265 -7.36 1.04 6.77
CA SER A 265 -5.92 1.30 6.65
C SER A 265 -5.35 2.20 7.76
N MET A 266 -6.20 2.82 8.57
CA MET A 266 -5.75 3.70 9.64
C MET A 266 -5.28 2.92 10.86
N PRO A 267 -4.21 3.38 11.54
CA PRO A 267 -3.79 2.78 12.80
C PRO A 267 -4.84 3.02 13.91
N PRO A 268 -4.97 2.12 14.91
CA PRO A 268 -6.01 2.24 15.93
C PRO A 268 -5.74 3.36 16.93
N ILE A 269 -4.47 3.69 17.16
CA ILE A 269 -4.03 4.71 18.12
C ILE A 269 -2.99 5.60 17.45
N VAL A 270 -3.20 6.91 17.57
CA VAL A 270 -2.30 7.96 17.07
C VAL A 270 -2.12 9.05 18.12
N LYS A 271 -1.01 9.77 18.05
CA LYS A 271 -0.74 10.94 18.87
C LYS A 271 -0.17 12.08 18.04
N TRP A 272 -0.52 13.29 18.43
CA TRP A 272 0.14 14.51 17.97
C TRP A 272 0.74 15.25 19.17
N ARG A 273 1.89 15.85 18.95
CA ARG A 273 2.58 16.69 19.94
C ARG A 273 2.91 18.01 19.29
N TYR A 274 2.72 19.08 20.04
CA TYR A 274 3.08 20.41 19.57
C TYR A 274 4.60 20.61 19.63
N ASP A 275 5.21 20.92 18.49
CA ASP A 275 6.65 21.26 18.34
C ASP A 275 7.61 20.29 19.04
N TRP A 276 7.32 18.99 18.92
CA TRP A 276 8.15 17.96 19.54
C TRP A 276 9.28 17.52 18.61
N HIS A 277 10.48 17.43 19.19
CA HIS A 277 11.66 16.89 18.55
C HIS A 277 12.25 15.75 19.36
N PRO A 278 12.85 14.71 18.73
CA PRO A 278 13.51 13.64 19.46
C PRO A 278 14.77 14.16 20.16
N GLU A 279 15.13 13.53 21.26
CA GLU A 279 16.39 13.78 21.97
C GLU A 279 17.57 13.41 21.06
N VAL A 280 18.57 14.28 20.98
CA VAL A 280 19.76 14.09 20.15
C VAL A 280 20.48 12.80 20.55
N GLY A 281 20.82 11.96 19.55
CA GLY A 281 21.47 10.66 19.76
C GLY A 281 20.54 9.56 20.28
N SER A 282 19.22 9.82 20.37
CA SER A 282 18.26 8.78 20.71
C SER A 282 17.91 7.92 19.50
N PRO A 283 17.39 6.69 19.71
CA PRO A 283 16.87 5.86 18.60
C PRO A 283 15.75 6.54 17.80
N GLU A 284 14.97 7.42 18.45
CA GLU A 284 13.95 8.24 17.77
C GLU A 284 14.59 9.29 16.84
N ALA A 285 15.72 9.88 17.23
CA ALA A 285 16.46 10.82 16.38
C ALA A 285 17.08 10.10 15.17
N GLU A 286 17.60 8.88 15.34
CA GLU A 286 18.16 8.07 14.27
C GLU A 286 17.14 7.83 13.13
N LEU A 287 15.85 7.66 13.45
CA LEU A 287 14.80 7.55 12.43
C LEU A 287 14.84 8.75 11.47
N TYR A 288 14.94 9.97 12.00
CA TYR A 288 14.96 11.20 11.19
C TYR A 288 16.30 11.45 10.48
N GLU A 289 17.39 11.11 11.16
CA GLU A 289 18.73 11.40 10.67
C GLU A 289 19.19 10.44 9.59
N VAL A 290 18.69 9.19 9.63
CA VAL A 290 19.13 8.09 8.76
C VAL A 290 17.98 7.58 7.89
N PHE A 291 16.89 7.10 8.48
CA PHE A 291 15.89 6.31 7.79
C PHE A 291 14.87 7.13 6.99
N LEU A 292 14.56 8.35 7.42
CA LEU A 292 13.68 9.27 6.69
C LEU A 292 14.44 10.13 5.67
N LYS A 293 15.53 9.60 5.13
CA LYS A 293 16.28 10.21 4.02
C LYS A 293 16.31 9.24 2.86
N PRO A 294 15.87 9.66 1.65
CA PRO A 294 15.98 8.81 0.47
C PRO A 294 17.44 8.40 0.22
N GLN A 295 17.67 7.11 0.11
CA GLN A 295 18.99 6.55 -0.22
C GLN A 295 18.84 5.20 -0.94
N ASP A 296 19.91 4.68 -1.52
CA ASP A 296 19.91 3.37 -2.15
C ASP A 296 20.08 2.27 -1.09
N TRP A 297 18.98 1.61 -0.76
CA TRP A 297 18.92 0.55 0.25
C TRP A 297 19.25 -0.84 -0.31
N ALA A 298 19.21 -1.02 -1.63
CA ALA A 298 19.45 -2.28 -2.33
C ALA A 298 20.72 -2.24 -3.20
N ALA A 299 21.75 -1.51 -2.70
CA ALA A 299 23.04 -1.35 -3.38
C ALA A 299 23.91 -2.63 -3.34
#